data_7f155068899cf3fe6c6c6078d2adba33
#
_entry.id   7f155068899cf3fe6c6c6078d2adba33
#
_cell.length_a   1.000
_cell.length_b   1.000
_cell.length_c   1.000
_cell.angle_alpha   90.00
_cell.angle_beta   90.00
_cell.angle_gamma   90.00
#
_symmetry.space_group_name_H-M   'P 1'
#
loop_
_entity.id
_entity.type
_entity.pdbx_description
1 polymer ?
#
loop_
_entity_poly.entity_id
_entity_poly.type
_entity_poly.pdbx_seq_one_letter_code
_entity_poly.pdbx_strand_id
1 'polypeptide(L)'
;MKSRMRENCKYGSEEGRRQQCRSSTQHKQMTISAFSDEMAQVRTKKKEFLTQIERIVPWKEWLCLVQLCYYKGERGNKPYPLETMLRLYLLQNLYDLSDEATVAEVIDSRAFSDFCGIDSSNQVPDEDTLGRFRNLLIKNGLQEKLFSQVVAALMERGLILKKGTIVDSTIISAPSSTKDKEKKRDPDAHQVKKGNTWHFGYKAHIGVDRGSGLVHTVEATAANVHDATETSKLLTGDEDEVYGDSGYLGVEKRGDAIIRNKAGRKIKYRINRRPSQVKKLSKSGQYAAKKAEHAKSSVRAKVEHTFGVVKKQLRFRKTRYRGLEKQRAKSNIMFALANLILADRSCLAA
;
A
#
# COMPACT_ATOMS: atom_id res chain seq x y z
N MET A 1 -74.31 22.06 2.24
CA MET A 1 -74.81 23.38 2.64
C MET A 1 -73.75 24.37 2.24
N LYS A 2 -73.90 25.04 1.12
CA LYS A 2 -74.34 26.46 0.97
C LYS A 2 -73.37 27.37 1.74
N SER A 3 -72.71 28.43 1.20
CA SER A 3 -73.09 29.35 0.11
C SER A 3 -71.92 30.38 0.07
N ARG A 4 -71.46 30.81 -1.09
CA ARG A 4 -71.62 32.12 -1.71
C ARG A 4 -71.21 33.31 -0.84
N MET A 5 -70.46 34.32 -1.27
CA MET A 5 -70.54 35.25 -2.41
C MET A 5 -69.29 36.13 -2.41
N ARG A 6 -68.65 36.43 -3.55
CA ARG A 6 -68.85 37.64 -4.44
C ARG A 6 -68.46 38.97 -3.83
N GLU A 7 -67.51 39.57 -4.44
CA GLU A 7 -67.38 40.76 -5.32
C GLU A 7 -66.90 42.00 -4.55
N ASN A 8 -65.83 42.68 -5.00
CA ASN A 8 -65.98 43.75 -5.97
C ASN A 8 -64.58 44.30 -6.42
N CYS A 9 -64.49 44.58 -7.67
CA CYS A 9 -63.50 45.45 -8.29
C CYS A 9 -63.59 46.87 -7.80
N LYS A 10 -62.47 47.57 -7.65
CA LYS A 10 -62.32 48.96 -8.02
C LYS A 10 -61.02 49.25 -8.70
N TYR A 11 -61.15 49.77 -9.90
CA TYR A 11 -60.08 50.41 -10.68
C TYR A 11 -59.60 51.65 -9.91
N GLY A 12 -58.29 51.85 -9.89
CA GLY A 12 -57.61 53.07 -9.50
C GLY A 12 -56.19 53.05 -10.19
N SER A 13 -56.17 53.76 -11.32
CA SER A 13 -54.96 54.18 -12.01
C SER A 13 -54.15 55.06 -11.07
N GLU A 14 -52.80 54.77 -10.96
CA GLU A 14 -51.82 55.85 -10.96
C GLU A 14 -50.40 55.30 -11.05
N GLU A 15 -49.68 56.01 -11.86
CA GLU A 15 -48.27 55.91 -12.15
C GLU A 15 -47.37 55.86 -10.91
N GLY A 16 -46.34 55.12 -10.99
CA GLY A 16 -45.21 55.39 -10.14
C GLY A 16 -44.40 54.20 -9.65
N ARG A 17 -43.25 54.05 -10.30
CA ARG A 17 -42.07 53.28 -9.85
C ARG A 17 -42.06 51.77 -10.11
N ARG A 18 -41.71 51.43 -11.34
CA ARG A 18 -40.98 50.24 -11.65
C ARG A 18 -39.60 50.25 -10.94
N GLN A 19 -39.52 49.73 -9.75
CA GLN A 19 -38.27 49.23 -9.22
C GLN A 19 -37.95 47.93 -9.98
N GLN A 20 -37.13 48.07 -10.98
CA GLN A 20 -36.46 46.93 -11.60
C GLN A 20 -35.61 46.24 -10.54
N CYS A 21 -36.09 45.13 -10.01
CA CYS A 21 -35.26 44.12 -9.44
C CYS A 21 -34.39 43.52 -10.58
N ARG A 22 -33.30 44.18 -10.87
CA ARG A 22 -32.22 43.61 -11.66
C ARG A 22 -31.52 42.59 -10.75
N SER A 23 -32.00 41.37 -10.74
CA SER A 23 -31.16 40.22 -10.43
C SER A 23 -30.18 40.09 -11.57
N SER A 24 -29.07 40.82 -11.51
CA SER A 24 -27.93 40.61 -12.38
C SER A 24 -27.26 39.31 -11.96
N THR A 25 -27.83 38.19 -12.30
CA THR A 25 -27.05 36.95 -12.46
C THR A 25 -26.19 37.18 -13.69
N GLN A 26 -25.06 37.86 -13.50
CA GLN A 26 -23.99 37.86 -14.45
C GLN A 26 -23.48 36.42 -14.50
N HIS A 27 -23.99 35.61 -15.39
CA HIS A 27 -23.29 34.45 -15.87
C HIS A 27 -21.99 34.96 -16.49
N LYS A 28 -20.92 34.98 -15.66
CA LYS A 28 -19.57 35.09 -16.19
C LYS A 28 -19.43 33.97 -17.22
N GLN A 29 -19.40 34.32 -18.50
CA GLN A 29 -18.98 33.40 -19.55
C GLN A 29 -17.51 33.09 -19.25
N MET A 30 -17.28 31.98 -18.54
CA MET A 30 -15.93 31.46 -18.32
C MET A 30 -15.42 30.95 -19.64
N THR A 31 -14.23 31.40 -20.03
CA THR A 31 -13.50 30.80 -21.16
C THR A 31 -13.18 29.35 -20.79
N ILE A 32 -13.05 28.47 -21.78
CA ILE A 32 -12.70 27.04 -21.58
C ILE A 32 -11.40 26.92 -20.78
N SER A 33 -10.43 27.84 -20.98
CA SER A 33 -9.20 27.92 -20.20
C SER A 33 -9.45 28.26 -18.72
N ALA A 34 -10.28 29.28 -18.42
CA ALA A 34 -10.60 29.66 -17.06
C ALA A 34 -11.38 28.55 -16.31
N PHE A 35 -12.26 27.82 -17.00
CA PHE A 35 -12.95 26.66 -16.45
C PHE A 35 -11.94 25.51 -16.16
N SER A 36 -11.00 25.29 -17.08
CA SER A 36 -9.92 24.31 -16.90
C SER A 36 -9.06 24.65 -15.67
N ASP A 37 -8.73 25.93 -15.46
CA ASP A 37 -7.91 26.40 -14.34
C ASP A 37 -8.67 26.30 -13.00
N GLU A 38 -9.97 26.61 -12.97
CA GLU A 38 -10.80 26.40 -11.77
C GLU A 38 -10.91 24.91 -11.43
N MET A 39 -11.15 24.03 -12.40
CA MET A 39 -11.19 22.59 -12.19
C MET A 39 -9.84 22.04 -11.73
N ALA A 40 -8.74 22.62 -12.17
CA ALA A 40 -7.39 22.28 -11.70
C ALA A 40 -7.19 22.60 -10.21
N GLN A 41 -7.87 23.61 -9.68
CA GLN A 41 -7.78 24.04 -8.27
C GLN A 41 -8.69 23.22 -7.33
N VAL A 42 -9.67 22.47 -7.84
CA VAL A 42 -10.54 21.64 -7.01
C VAL A 42 -9.72 20.54 -6.32
N ARG A 43 -9.72 20.56 -4.98
CA ARG A 43 -9.06 19.55 -4.16
C ARG A 43 -10.00 18.36 -3.92
N THR A 44 -9.61 17.21 -4.43
CA THR A 44 -10.27 15.94 -4.14
C THR A 44 -9.35 15.07 -3.29
N LYS A 45 -9.92 14.17 -2.48
CA LYS A 45 -9.11 13.20 -1.68
C LYS A 45 -8.14 12.40 -2.55
N LYS A 46 -8.52 12.09 -3.79
CA LYS A 46 -7.66 11.40 -4.77
C LYS A 46 -6.46 12.28 -5.13
N LYS A 47 -6.69 13.54 -5.46
CA LYS A 47 -5.63 14.51 -5.82
C LYS A 47 -4.71 14.80 -4.63
N GLU A 48 -5.26 14.99 -3.42
CA GLU A 48 -4.47 15.18 -2.19
C GLU A 48 -3.55 13.98 -1.92
N PHE A 49 -4.06 12.77 -2.05
CA PHE A 49 -3.25 11.55 -1.88
C PHE A 49 -2.14 11.44 -2.93
N LEU A 50 -2.43 11.72 -4.20
CA LEU A 50 -1.42 11.70 -5.25
C LEU A 50 -0.36 12.79 -5.07
N THR A 51 -0.76 14.00 -4.59
CA THR A 51 0.18 15.06 -4.22
C THR A 51 1.09 14.64 -3.06
N GLN A 52 0.55 13.91 -2.08
CA GLN A 52 1.37 13.31 -1.02
C GLN A 52 2.39 12.33 -1.62
N ILE A 53 1.96 11.42 -2.49
CA ILE A 53 2.84 10.44 -3.15
C ILE A 53 3.92 11.15 -3.97
N GLU A 54 3.57 12.21 -4.71
CA GLU A 54 4.51 13.02 -5.48
C GLU A 54 5.66 13.55 -4.60
N ARG A 55 5.34 14.01 -3.40
CA ARG A 55 6.30 14.58 -2.46
C ARG A 55 7.20 13.55 -1.78
N ILE A 56 6.65 12.36 -1.46
CA ILE A 56 7.36 11.36 -0.64
C ILE A 56 8.17 10.35 -1.44
N VAL A 57 7.83 10.13 -2.71
CA VAL A 57 8.56 9.18 -3.58
C VAL A 57 9.88 9.79 -4.01
N PRO A 58 11.01 9.09 -3.86
CA PRO A 58 12.31 9.56 -4.31
C PRO A 58 12.47 9.33 -5.82
N TRP A 59 11.77 10.16 -6.63
CA TRP A 59 11.66 9.99 -8.09
C TRP A 59 13.01 9.89 -8.78
N LYS A 60 13.93 10.81 -8.44
CA LYS A 60 15.25 10.89 -9.09
C LYS A 60 16.04 9.61 -8.91
N GLU A 61 16.09 9.09 -7.70
CA GLU A 61 16.80 7.87 -7.34
C GLU A 61 16.16 6.65 -8.00
N TRP A 62 14.83 6.59 -8.01
CA TRP A 62 14.09 5.48 -8.61
C TRP A 62 14.23 5.47 -10.14
N LEU A 63 14.13 6.65 -10.79
CA LEU A 63 14.36 6.78 -12.22
C LEU A 63 15.77 6.37 -12.61
N CYS A 64 16.80 6.79 -11.87
CA CYS A 64 18.18 6.37 -12.11
C CYS A 64 18.36 4.84 -12.08
N LEU A 65 17.74 4.16 -11.10
CA LEU A 65 17.81 2.70 -11.03
C LEU A 65 17.14 2.00 -12.21
N VAL A 66 15.93 2.47 -12.58
CA VAL A 66 15.16 1.84 -13.66
C VAL A 66 15.77 2.14 -15.03
N GLN A 67 16.35 3.33 -15.22
CA GLN A 67 16.98 3.77 -16.47
C GLN A 67 18.06 2.79 -16.96
N LEU A 68 18.80 2.14 -16.03
CA LEU A 68 19.84 1.19 -16.36
C LEU A 68 19.34 -0.01 -17.17
N CYS A 69 18.07 -0.38 -16.99
CA CYS A 69 17.44 -1.54 -17.63
C CYS A 69 16.36 -1.15 -18.65
N TYR A 70 16.05 0.16 -18.77
CA TYR A 70 14.98 0.62 -19.64
C TYR A 70 15.43 0.64 -21.11
N TYR A 71 14.46 0.53 -22.02
CA TYR A 71 14.71 0.48 -23.47
C TYR A 71 15.36 1.76 -23.98
N LYS A 72 16.39 1.61 -24.83
CA LYS A 72 17.13 2.73 -25.41
C LYS A 72 16.49 3.31 -26.68
N GLY A 73 15.51 2.63 -27.27
CA GLY A 73 14.79 3.11 -28.46
C GLY A 73 15.63 3.10 -29.73
N GLU A 74 16.64 2.23 -29.84
CA GLU A 74 17.55 2.15 -30.98
C GLU A 74 16.89 1.55 -32.23
N ARG A 75 15.83 0.77 -32.10
CA ARG A 75 15.07 0.13 -33.19
C ARG A 75 13.58 0.09 -32.87
N GLY A 76 12.74 0.30 -33.88
CA GLY A 76 11.28 0.24 -33.77
C GLY A 76 10.65 1.53 -33.22
N ASN A 77 9.46 1.41 -32.64
CA ASN A 77 8.75 2.54 -32.02
C ASN A 77 9.52 3.08 -30.83
N LYS A 78 9.51 4.41 -30.67
CA LYS A 78 10.10 5.06 -29.51
C LYS A 78 9.41 4.58 -28.22
N PRO A 79 10.17 4.23 -27.17
CA PRO A 79 9.59 3.87 -25.89
C PRO A 79 8.88 5.07 -25.28
N TYR A 80 7.85 4.81 -24.48
CA TYR A 80 7.23 5.84 -23.67
C TYR A 80 8.24 6.45 -22.67
N PRO A 81 8.06 7.71 -22.25
CA PRO A 81 8.93 8.30 -21.25
C PRO A 81 9.00 7.43 -19.99
N LEU A 82 10.20 7.17 -19.48
CA LEU A 82 10.41 6.29 -18.32
C LEU A 82 9.64 6.79 -17.10
N GLU A 83 9.61 8.10 -16.88
CA GLU A 83 8.90 8.70 -15.76
C GLU A 83 7.40 8.41 -15.84
N THR A 84 6.78 8.58 -17.00
CA THR A 84 5.37 8.23 -17.25
C THR A 84 5.10 6.76 -16.94
N MET A 85 5.97 5.84 -17.40
CA MET A 85 5.83 4.40 -17.14
C MET A 85 5.98 4.06 -15.66
N LEU A 86 6.90 4.68 -14.95
CA LEU A 86 7.07 4.48 -13.51
C LEU A 86 5.87 5.03 -12.73
N ARG A 87 5.36 6.21 -13.10
CA ARG A 87 4.17 6.81 -12.50
C ARG A 87 2.92 5.94 -12.69
N LEU A 88 2.70 5.42 -13.89
CA LEU A 88 1.64 4.46 -14.19
C LEU A 88 1.77 3.18 -13.36
N TYR A 89 2.98 2.63 -13.26
CA TYR A 89 3.24 1.46 -12.43
C TYR A 89 2.96 1.72 -10.94
N LEU A 90 3.33 2.88 -10.42
CA LEU A 90 3.00 3.25 -9.04
C LEU A 90 1.50 3.45 -8.85
N LEU A 91 0.83 4.14 -9.77
CA LEU A 91 -0.62 4.33 -9.75
C LEU A 91 -1.36 2.99 -9.68
N GLN A 92 -0.96 2.03 -10.54
CA GLN A 92 -1.47 0.67 -10.54
C GLN A 92 -1.34 0.00 -9.16
N ASN A 93 -0.20 0.19 -8.49
CA ASN A 93 0.04 -0.37 -7.17
C ASN A 93 -0.70 0.37 -6.04
N LEU A 94 -0.81 1.68 -6.10
CA LEU A 94 -1.49 2.52 -5.11
C LEU A 94 -3.00 2.24 -5.03
N TYR A 95 -3.62 1.93 -6.17
CA TYR A 95 -5.06 1.71 -6.29
C TYR A 95 -5.44 0.25 -6.53
N ASP A 96 -4.46 -0.65 -6.59
CA ASP A 96 -4.62 -2.09 -6.88
C ASP A 96 -5.42 -2.34 -8.17
N LEU A 97 -5.04 -1.67 -9.27
CA LEU A 97 -5.67 -1.78 -10.57
C LEU A 97 -5.10 -2.95 -11.40
N SER A 98 -5.90 -3.51 -12.31
CA SER A 98 -5.40 -4.37 -13.41
C SER A 98 -4.71 -3.52 -14.47
N ASP A 99 -4.05 -4.14 -15.44
CA ASP A 99 -3.41 -3.43 -16.54
C ASP A 99 -4.45 -2.66 -17.35
N GLU A 100 -5.52 -3.31 -17.79
CA GLU A 100 -6.68 -2.73 -18.47
C GLU A 100 -7.35 -1.60 -17.64
N ALA A 101 -7.64 -1.86 -16.36
CA ALA A 101 -8.25 -0.85 -15.49
C ALA A 101 -7.35 0.37 -15.28
N THR A 102 -6.02 0.20 -15.31
CA THR A 102 -5.08 1.32 -15.20
C THR A 102 -5.19 2.23 -16.42
N VAL A 103 -5.22 1.65 -17.61
CA VAL A 103 -5.40 2.41 -18.88
C VAL A 103 -6.72 3.17 -18.86
N ALA A 104 -7.83 2.50 -18.57
CA ALA A 104 -9.15 3.11 -18.51
C ALA A 104 -9.23 4.25 -17.49
N GLU A 105 -8.79 4.00 -16.25
CA GLU A 105 -8.82 5.00 -15.17
C GLU A 105 -7.93 6.22 -15.46
N VAL A 106 -6.81 6.07 -16.15
CA VAL A 106 -5.95 7.19 -16.55
C VAL A 106 -6.62 8.04 -17.63
N ILE A 107 -7.39 7.43 -18.55
CA ILE A 107 -8.15 8.16 -19.56
C ILE A 107 -9.32 8.92 -18.90
N ASP A 108 -10.03 8.29 -17.98
CA ASP A 108 -11.27 8.83 -17.39
C ASP A 108 -11.00 9.82 -16.25
N SER A 109 -9.88 9.69 -15.54
CA SER A 109 -9.58 10.48 -14.34
C SER A 109 -8.50 11.52 -14.57
N ARG A 110 -8.89 12.80 -14.63
CA ARG A 110 -7.93 13.90 -14.74
C ARG A 110 -6.83 13.86 -13.67
N ALA A 111 -7.16 13.50 -12.43
CA ALA A 111 -6.16 13.40 -11.35
C ALA A 111 -5.10 12.32 -11.63
N PHE A 112 -5.45 11.27 -12.38
CA PHE A 112 -4.52 10.21 -12.74
C PHE A 112 -3.68 10.60 -13.96
N SER A 113 -4.29 11.22 -14.98
CA SER A 113 -3.54 11.75 -16.12
C SER A 113 -2.56 12.85 -15.69
N ASP A 114 -2.99 13.80 -14.85
CA ASP A 114 -2.13 14.85 -14.27
C ASP A 114 -0.94 14.23 -13.50
N PHE A 115 -1.19 13.21 -12.66
CA PHE A 115 -0.12 12.53 -11.92
C PHE A 115 0.87 11.80 -12.82
N CYS A 116 0.41 11.24 -13.94
CA CYS A 116 1.25 10.52 -14.90
C CYS A 116 1.93 11.43 -15.93
N GLY A 117 1.63 12.73 -15.92
CA GLY A 117 2.13 13.68 -16.93
C GLY A 117 1.59 13.38 -18.34
N ILE A 118 0.30 13.02 -18.42
CA ILE A 118 -0.38 12.65 -19.68
C ILE A 118 -1.45 13.70 -19.99
N ASP A 119 -1.29 14.39 -21.08
CA ASP A 119 -2.20 15.47 -21.52
C ASP A 119 -3.27 14.97 -22.50
N SER A 120 -3.01 13.85 -23.19
CA SER A 120 -3.88 13.30 -24.24
C SER A 120 -4.00 11.80 -24.13
N SER A 121 -5.18 11.25 -24.46
CA SER A 121 -5.43 9.81 -24.47
C SER A 121 -4.48 9.04 -25.41
N ASN A 122 -3.98 9.66 -26.47
CA ASN A 122 -3.01 9.06 -27.40
C ASN A 122 -1.62 8.83 -26.76
N GLN A 123 -1.34 9.44 -25.61
CA GLN A 123 -0.10 9.27 -24.85
C GLN A 123 -0.21 8.15 -23.80
N VAL A 124 -1.39 7.58 -23.61
CA VAL A 124 -1.59 6.49 -22.64
C VAL A 124 -1.09 5.19 -23.26
N PRO A 125 -0.15 4.48 -22.61
CA PRO A 125 0.30 3.17 -23.06
C PRO A 125 -0.84 2.14 -22.98
N ASP A 126 -0.80 1.15 -23.84
CA ASP A 126 -1.72 0.00 -23.79
C ASP A 126 -1.39 -0.93 -22.58
N GLU A 127 -2.33 -1.82 -22.26
CA GLU A 127 -2.18 -2.78 -21.15
C GLU A 127 -1.00 -3.74 -21.34
N ASP A 128 -0.68 -4.12 -22.57
CA ASP A 128 0.46 -4.98 -22.88
C ASP A 128 1.78 -4.27 -22.59
N THR A 129 1.87 -2.99 -22.92
CA THR A 129 3.05 -2.15 -22.63
C THR A 129 3.26 -2.01 -21.12
N LEU A 130 2.20 -1.81 -20.32
CA LEU A 130 2.27 -1.83 -18.86
C LEU A 130 2.73 -3.21 -18.34
N GLY A 131 2.19 -4.28 -18.91
CA GLY A 131 2.58 -5.65 -18.59
C GLY A 131 4.06 -5.93 -18.87
N ARG A 132 4.57 -5.50 -20.05
CA ARG A 132 6.00 -5.61 -20.43
C ARG A 132 6.89 -4.81 -19.49
N PHE A 133 6.51 -3.58 -19.15
CA PHE A 133 7.26 -2.76 -18.20
C PHE A 133 7.35 -3.41 -16.83
N ARG A 134 6.24 -3.90 -16.28
CA ARG A 134 6.23 -4.66 -15.00
C ARG A 134 7.16 -5.88 -15.06
N ASN A 135 7.08 -6.65 -16.14
CA ASN A 135 7.93 -7.83 -16.33
C ASN A 135 9.43 -7.46 -16.44
N LEU A 136 9.75 -6.32 -17.08
CA LEU A 136 11.10 -5.77 -17.12
C LEU A 136 11.60 -5.48 -15.69
N LEU A 137 10.80 -4.83 -14.86
CA LEU A 137 11.15 -4.54 -13.47
C LEU A 137 11.38 -5.83 -12.67
N ILE A 138 10.52 -6.84 -12.83
CA ILE A 138 10.63 -8.13 -12.14
C ILE A 138 11.90 -8.85 -12.56
N LYS A 139 12.14 -9.00 -13.86
CA LYS A 139 13.32 -9.68 -14.42
C LYS A 139 14.65 -9.11 -13.90
N ASN A 140 14.68 -7.82 -13.60
CA ASN A 140 15.88 -7.12 -13.10
C ASN A 140 15.91 -6.96 -11.58
N GLY A 141 14.94 -7.52 -10.85
CA GLY A 141 14.83 -7.42 -9.38
C GLY A 141 14.70 -5.98 -8.88
N LEU A 142 14.10 -5.09 -9.69
CA LEU A 142 14.10 -3.67 -9.39
C LEU A 142 13.20 -3.32 -8.20
N GLN A 143 12.10 -4.05 -7.98
CA GLN A 143 11.22 -3.81 -6.84
C GLN A 143 11.92 -4.01 -5.49
N GLU A 144 12.79 -5.01 -5.39
CA GLU A 144 13.60 -5.25 -4.20
C GLU A 144 14.66 -4.15 -4.01
N LYS A 145 15.29 -3.71 -5.10
CA LYS A 145 16.25 -2.60 -5.07
C LYS A 145 15.58 -1.28 -4.66
N LEU A 146 14.38 -0.99 -5.17
CA LEU A 146 13.59 0.17 -4.79
C LEU A 146 13.20 0.14 -3.31
N PHE A 147 12.78 -1.03 -2.80
CA PHE A 147 12.51 -1.23 -1.38
C PHE A 147 13.77 -1.00 -0.54
N SER A 148 14.89 -1.60 -0.92
CA SER A 148 16.16 -1.48 -0.20
C SER A 148 16.65 -0.04 -0.15
N GLN A 149 16.47 0.73 -1.23
CA GLN A 149 16.77 2.17 -1.25
C GLN A 149 15.94 2.96 -0.23
N VAL A 150 14.62 2.70 -0.17
CA VAL A 150 13.75 3.34 0.82
C VAL A 150 14.21 2.99 2.24
N VAL A 151 14.51 1.73 2.51
CA VAL A 151 15.02 1.29 3.83
C VAL A 151 16.34 1.99 4.17
N ALA A 152 17.29 2.07 3.23
CA ALA A 152 18.55 2.77 3.43
C ALA A 152 18.36 4.25 3.76
N ALA A 153 17.52 4.97 3.01
CA ALA A 153 17.21 6.37 3.26
C ALA A 153 16.54 6.60 4.64
N LEU A 154 15.68 5.66 5.08
CA LEU A 154 15.06 5.73 6.39
C LEU A 154 16.04 5.42 7.54
N MET A 155 17.04 4.56 7.28
CA MET A 155 18.14 4.31 8.23
C MET A 155 19.04 5.53 8.38
N GLU A 156 19.43 6.18 7.28
CA GLU A 156 20.22 7.41 7.29
C GLU A 156 19.53 8.53 8.07
N ARG A 157 18.20 8.59 8.01
CA ARG A 157 17.39 9.54 8.80
C ARG A 157 17.19 9.10 10.26
N GLY A 158 17.74 7.96 10.68
CA GLY A 158 17.59 7.42 12.03
C GLY A 158 16.20 6.89 12.37
N LEU A 159 15.32 6.69 11.36
CA LEU A 159 13.97 6.17 11.58
C LEU A 159 13.93 4.64 11.71
N ILE A 160 14.91 3.92 11.18
CA ILE A 160 15.06 2.46 11.31
C ILE A 160 16.41 2.20 12.01
N LEU A 161 16.36 1.65 13.22
CA LEU A 161 17.54 1.39 14.04
C LEU A 161 17.98 -0.07 14.04
N LYS A 162 17.11 -0.99 13.65
CA LYS A 162 17.32 -2.46 13.62
C LYS A 162 17.78 -3.09 14.95
N LYS A 163 17.67 -2.39 16.08
CA LYS A 163 18.03 -2.89 17.41
C LYS A 163 17.04 -3.89 17.96
N GLY A 164 15.85 -3.94 17.44
CA GLY A 164 14.81 -4.90 17.78
C GLY A 164 13.86 -5.05 16.60
N THR A 165 13.52 -6.30 16.26
CA THR A 165 12.67 -6.65 15.13
C THR A 165 11.39 -7.31 15.61
N ILE A 166 10.27 -6.88 15.05
CA ILE A 166 8.98 -7.55 15.17
C ILE A 166 8.79 -8.37 13.90
N VAL A 167 8.62 -9.68 14.03
CA VAL A 167 8.32 -10.58 12.92
C VAL A 167 6.84 -10.89 12.90
N ASP A 168 6.22 -10.75 11.75
CA ASP A 168 4.81 -11.11 11.54
C ASP A 168 4.56 -11.45 10.06
N SER A 169 3.41 -12.05 9.78
CA SER A 169 3.02 -12.42 8.43
C SER A 169 1.57 -12.04 8.13
N THR A 170 1.30 -11.84 6.85
CA THR A 170 -0.05 -11.58 6.40
C THR A 170 -0.40 -12.39 5.17
N ILE A 171 -1.64 -12.90 5.11
CA ILE A 171 -2.13 -13.67 3.98
C ILE A 171 -2.62 -12.70 2.89
N ILE A 172 -2.20 -12.98 1.66
CA ILE A 172 -2.68 -12.36 0.43
C ILE A 172 -3.42 -13.44 -0.36
N SER A 173 -4.73 -13.29 -0.50
CA SER A 173 -5.57 -14.31 -1.12
C SER A 173 -5.37 -14.35 -2.63
N ALA A 174 -5.26 -15.54 -3.20
CA ALA A 174 -5.27 -15.78 -4.64
C ALA A 174 -6.66 -16.26 -5.10
N PRO A 175 -7.03 -16.04 -6.38
CA PRO A 175 -8.24 -16.62 -6.93
C PRO A 175 -8.23 -18.15 -6.82
N SER A 176 -9.27 -18.71 -6.21
CA SER A 176 -9.42 -20.16 -6.04
C SER A 176 -10.21 -20.81 -7.18
N SER A 177 -10.78 -20.02 -8.09
CA SER A 177 -11.58 -20.48 -9.22
C SER A 177 -10.71 -21.17 -10.27
N THR A 178 -11.27 -22.19 -10.91
CA THR A 178 -10.72 -22.90 -12.07
C THR A 178 -11.46 -22.55 -13.37
N LYS A 179 -12.29 -21.48 -13.34
CA LYS A 179 -13.11 -21.04 -14.50
C LYS A 179 -12.35 -20.18 -15.52
N ASP A 180 -11.05 -20.05 -15.37
CA ASP A 180 -10.19 -19.37 -16.32
C ASP A 180 -9.91 -20.20 -17.57
N LYS A 181 -9.28 -19.59 -18.59
CA LYS A 181 -8.96 -20.25 -19.87
C LYS A 181 -8.14 -21.52 -19.69
N GLU A 182 -7.24 -21.55 -18.73
CA GLU A 182 -6.36 -22.70 -18.45
C GLU A 182 -6.99 -23.75 -17.53
N LYS A 183 -8.16 -23.47 -16.93
CA LYS A 183 -8.85 -24.32 -15.96
C LYS A 183 -7.96 -24.80 -14.80
N LYS A 184 -6.91 -24.05 -14.48
CA LYS A 184 -5.92 -24.36 -13.45
C LYS A 184 -5.78 -23.22 -12.45
N ARG A 185 -5.61 -23.58 -11.19
CA ARG A 185 -5.22 -22.64 -10.14
C ARG A 185 -3.76 -22.24 -10.30
N ASP A 186 -3.38 -21.16 -9.62
CA ASP A 186 -1.98 -20.76 -9.51
C ASP A 186 -1.17 -21.89 -8.82
N PRO A 187 -0.15 -22.46 -9.48
CA PRO A 187 0.59 -23.62 -8.94
C PRO A 187 1.45 -23.27 -7.73
N ASP A 188 1.89 -22.01 -7.60
CA ASP A 188 2.72 -21.55 -6.49
C ASP A 188 1.90 -21.14 -5.26
N ALA A 189 0.57 -20.97 -5.42
CA ALA A 189 -0.31 -20.64 -4.33
C ALA A 189 -0.83 -21.88 -3.61
N HIS A 190 -0.87 -21.83 -2.27
CA HIS A 190 -1.30 -22.98 -1.46
C HIS A 190 -2.38 -22.59 -0.46
N GLN A 191 -3.02 -23.61 0.12
CA GLN A 191 -4.04 -23.42 1.14
C GLN A 191 -3.44 -23.37 2.54
N VAL A 192 -4.03 -22.52 3.39
CA VAL A 192 -3.74 -22.46 4.82
C VAL A 192 -5.03 -22.26 5.60
N LYS A 193 -5.16 -22.92 6.73
CA LYS A 193 -6.28 -22.73 7.66
C LYS A 193 -5.92 -21.71 8.71
N LYS A 194 -6.73 -20.63 8.83
CA LYS A 194 -6.59 -19.64 9.91
C LYS A 194 -7.92 -19.57 10.67
N GLY A 195 -7.90 -20.00 11.92
CA GLY A 195 -9.14 -20.22 12.67
C GLY A 195 -10.00 -21.30 11.98
N ASN A 196 -11.26 -21.00 11.67
CA ASN A 196 -12.17 -21.91 10.95
C ASN A 196 -12.23 -21.67 9.43
N THR A 197 -11.44 -20.70 8.91
CA THR A 197 -11.50 -20.31 7.49
C THR A 197 -10.28 -20.80 6.74
N TRP A 198 -10.51 -21.36 5.56
CA TRP A 198 -9.47 -21.73 4.62
C TRP A 198 -9.15 -20.55 3.69
N HIS A 199 -7.87 -20.27 3.53
CA HIS A 199 -7.36 -19.26 2.62
C HIS A 199 -6.47 -19.94 1.58
N PHE A 200 -6.64 -19.57 0.31
CA PHE A 200 -5.76 -19.98 -0.78
C PHE A 200 -4.97 -18.76 -1.26
N GLY A 201 -3.66 -18.88 -1.37
CA GLY A 201 -2.81 -17.75 -1.81
C GLY A 201 -1.39 -17.82 -1.29
N TYR A 202 -0.90 -16.67 -0.89
CA TYR A 202 0.48 -16.42 -0.46
C TYR A 202 0.52 -15.78 0.92
N LYS A 203 1.70 -15.79 1.52
CA LYS A 203 2.03 -15.00 2.70
C LYS A 203 3.11 -13.98 2.37
N ALA A 204 2.95 -12.78 2.89
CA ALA A 204 4.02 -11.81 3.01
C ALA A 204 4.48 -11.81 4.47
N HIS A 205 5.73 -12.19 4.69
CA HIS A 205 6.41 -12.16 5.97
C HIS A 205 7.22 -10.89 6.03
N ILE A 206 7.20 -10.19 7.17
CA ILE A 206 7.89 -8.91 7.34
C ILE A 206 8.68 -8.85 8.63
N GLY A 207 9.86 -8.24 8.54
CA GLY A 207 10.65 -7.79 9.65
C GLY A 207 10.45 -6.28 9.84
N VAL A 208 9.95 -5.89 10.99
CA VAL A 208 9.56 -4.51 11.30
C VAL A 208 10.41 -3.97 12.43
N ASP A 209 10.93 -2.76 12.29
CA ASP A 209 11.68 -2.10 13.34
C ASP A 209 10.80 -1.84 14.57
N ARG A 210 11.26 -2.30 15.73
CA ARG A 210 10.56 -2.16 17.02
C ARG A 210 10.27 -0.70 17.37
N GLY A 211 11.18 0.20 17.03
CA GLY A 211 11.07 1.62 17.37
C GLY A 211 10.01 2.33 16.54
N SER A 212 10.20 2.34 15.25
CA SER A 212 9.38 3.12 14.30
C SER A 212 8.15 2.39 13.77
N GLY A 213 8.14 1.05 13.75
CA GLY A 213 7.10 0.28 13.08
C GLY A 213 7.28 0.20 11.56
N LEU A 214 8.44 0.63 11.03
CA LEU A 214 8.76 0.58 9.60
C LEU A 214 9.35 -0.79 9.22
N VAL A 215 9.04 -1.24 8.03
CA VAL A 215 9.48 -2.54 7.50
C VAL A 215 10.91 -2.42 6.98
N HIS A 216 11.80 -3.30 7.42
CA HIS A 216 13.18 -3.37 6.91
C HIS A 216 13.45 -4.63 6.09
N THR A 217 12.60 -5.66 6.19
CA THR A 217 12.75 -6.91 5.42
C THR A 217 11.39 -7.44 5.01
N VAL A 218 11.28 -7.95 3.79
CA VAL A 218 10.06 -8.53 3.22
C VAL A 218 10.41 -9.85 2.54
N GLU A 219 9.66 -10.90 2.86
CA GLU A 219 9.71 -12.19 2.18
C GLU A 219 8.31 -12.64 1.76
N ALA A 220 8.20 -13.26 0.59
CA ALA A 220 6.96 -13.82 0.11
C ALA A 220 7.08 -15.33 -0.06
N THR A 221 6.08 -16.07 0.41
CA THR A 221 6.01 -17.53 0.31
C THR A 221 4.61 -17.99 -0.07
N ALA A 222 4.46 -19.27 -0.42
CA ALA A 222 3.14 -19.90 -0.46
C ALA A 222 2.49 -19.88 0.92
N ALA A 223 1.16 -19.82 0.98
CA ALA A 223 0.43 -19.64 2.25
C ALA A 223 0.60 -20.80 3.25
N ASN A 224 0.95 -22.01 2.78
CA ASN A 224 1.18 -23.18 3.63
C ASN A 224 2.53 -23.16 4.37
N VAL A 225 3.49 -22.31 3.98
CA VAL A 225 4.79 -22.19 4.67
C VAL A 225 4.57 -21.68 6.09
N HIS A 226 5.21 -22.33 7.06
CA HIS A 226 5.07 -21.96 8.47
C HIS A 226 5.86 -20.67 8.77
N ASP A 227 5.25 -19.74 9.52
CA ASP A 227 5.85 -18.42 9.76
C ASP A 227 7.22 -18.48 10.45
N ALA A 228 7.41 -19.42 11.38
CA ALA A 228 8.68 -19.62 12.08
C ALA A 228 9.84 -20.04 11.17
N THR A 229 9.59 -20.63 9.97
CA THR A 229 10.64 -21.03 9.04
C THR A 229 11.29 -19.85 8.33
N GLU A 230 10.57 -18.76 8.22
CA GLU A 230 11.04 -17.56 7.51
C GLU A 230 11.71 -16.55 8.45
N THR A 231 11.69 -16.79 9.77
CA THR A 231 12.18 -15.84 10.77
C THR A 231 13.64 -15.45 10.55
N SER A 232 14.52 -16.42 10.27
CA SER A 232 15.95 -16.16 10.03
C SER A 232 16.21 -15.21 8.87
N LYS A 233 15.39 -15.28 7.81
CA LYS A 233 15.48 -14.40 6.64
C LYS A 233 14.99 -12.97 6.93
N LEU A 234 14.13 -12.81 7.95
CA LEU A 234 13.58 -11.52 8.34
C LEU A 234 14.50 -10.72 9.26
N LEU A 235 15.52 -11.36 9.82
CA LEU A 235 16.48 -10.73 10.71
C LEU A 235 17.69 -10.20 9.95
N THR A 236 18.17 -9.03 10.35
CA THR A 236 19.38 -8.40 9.78
C THR A 236 20.66 -8.84 10.45
N GLY A 237 20.54 -9.46 11.62
CA GLY A 237 21.64 -9.86 12.48
C GLY A 237 22.15 -8.75 13.41
N ASP A 238 21.50 -7.59 13.41
CA ASP A 238 21.87 -6.46 14.27
C ASP A 238 20.97 -6.37 15.53
N GLU A 239 19.95 -7.23 15.62
CA GLU A 239 18.92 -7.21 16.65
C GLU A 239 19.43 -7.64 18.02
N ASP A 240 19.00 -6.92 19.07
CA ASP A 240 19.12 -7.35 20.46
C ASP A 240 17.89 -8.13 20.94
N GLU A 241 16.71 -7.83 20.35
CA GLU A 241 15.43 -8.45 20.69
C GLU A 241 14.59 -8.74 19.44
N VAL A 242 13.89 -9.88 19.46
CA VAL A 242 12.94 -10.30 18.41
C VAL A 242 11.58 -10.55 19.04
N TYR A 243 10.55 -9.94 18.49
CA TYR A 243 9.16 -10.06 18.92
C TYR A 243 8.35 -10.83 17.89
N GLY A 244 7.53 -11.76 18.34
CA GLY A 244 6.64 -12.54 17.48
C GLY A 244 5.39 -12.98 18.24
N ASP A 245 4.37 -13.40 17.51
CA ASP A 245 3.17 -14.00 18.10
C ASP A 245 3.41 -15.45 18.51
N SER A 246 2.37 -16.11 19.04
CA SER A 246 2.47 -17.51 19.49
C SER A 246 2.71 -18.52 18.34
N GLY A 247 2.58 -18.11 17.09
CA GLY A 247 2.94 -18.89 15.91
C GLY A 247 4.45 -19.08 15.74
N TYR A 248 5.24 -18.19 16.36
CA TYR A 248 6.70 -18.22 16.32
C TYR A 248 7.32 -18.95 17.53
N LEU A 249 6.52 -19.64 18.37
CA LEU A 249 7.04 -20.38 19.52
C LEU A 249 8.03 -21.45 19.07
N GLY A 250 9.21 -21.45 19.74
CA GLY A 250 10.28 -22.40 19.48
C GLY A 250 11.22 -22.00 18.34
N VAL A 251 11.04 -20.82 17.75
CA VAL A 251 11.93 -20.32 16.68
C VAL A 251 13.38 -20.28 17.10
N GLU A 252 13.66 -19.96 18.37
CA GLU A 252 15.00 -19.90 18.96
C GLU A 252 15.70 -21.27 19.05
N LYS A 253 14.95 -22.37 18.90
CA LYS A 253 15.46 -23.76 18.97
C LYS A 253 15.70 -24.37 17.59
N ARG A 254 15.38 -23.65 16.53
CA ARG A 254 15.58 -24.14 15.17
C ARG A 254 17.04 -24.12 14.79
N GLY A 255 17.46 -25.02 13.91
CA GLY A 255 18.84 -25.09 13.43
C GLY A 255 19.30 -23.87 12.61
N ASP A 256 18.34 -23.13 12.02
CA ASP A 256 18.56 -21.92 11.25
C ASP A 256 18.39 -20.62 12.08
N ALA A 257 18.16 -20.75 13.38
CA ALA A 257 17.93 -19.58 14.25
C ALA A 257 19.20 -18.74 14.45
N ILE A 258 19.06 -17.42 14.30
CA ILE A 258 20.13 -16.47 14.64
C ILE A 258 20.11 -16.23 16.15
N ILE A 259 21.00 -16.88 16.89
CA ILE A 259 21.03 -16.81 18.36
C ILE A 259 21.84 -15.62 18.89
N ARG A 260 22.83 -15.18 18.12
CA ARG A 260 23.70 -14.05 18.46
C ARG A 260 23.69 -13.02 17.33
N ASN A 261 23.67 -11.76 17.70
CA ASN A 261 23.80 -10.67 16.74
C ASN A 261 25.26 -10.51 16.26
N LYS A 262 25.48 -9.65 15.26
CA LYS A 262 26.81 -9.36 14.70
C LYS A 262 27.83 -8.83 15.73
N ALA A 263 27.34 -8.25 16.83
CA ALA A 263 28.18 -7.82 17.96
C ALA A 263 28.43 -8.95 18.97
N GLY A 264 28.07 -10.21 18.69
CA GLY A 264 28.26 -11.36 19.56
C GLY A 264 27.27 -11.48 20.73
N ARG A 265 26.35 -10.52 20.89
CA ARG A 265 25.37 -10.51 21.98
C ARG A 265 24.24 -11.50 21.70
N LYS A 266 23.76 -12.18 22.73
CA LYS A 266 22.65 -13.12 22.63
C LYS A 266 21.34 -12.35 22.34
N ILE A 267 20.65 -12.75 21.27
CA ILE A 267 19.34 -12.19 20.91
C ILE A 267 18.28 -12.71 21.89
N LYS A 268 17.43 -11.81 22.38
CA LYS A 268 16.31 -12.14 23.28
C LYS A 268 15.04 -12.31 22.44
N TYR A 269 14.56 -13.55 22.32
CA TYR A 269 13.30 -13.86 21.67
C TYR A 269 12.12 -13.60 22.61
N ARG A 270 11.30 -12.59 22.31
CA ARG A 270 10.13 -12.12 23.07
C ARG A 270 8.83 -12.63 22.44
N ILE A 271 8.72 -13.94 22.27
CA ILE A 271 7.55 -14.56 21.65
C ILE A 271 6.39 -14.63 22.65
N ASN A 272 5.16 -14.33 22.18
CA ASN A 272 3.95 -14.46 23.01
C ASN A 272 3.64 -15.92 23.32
N ARG A 273 3.25 -16.21 24.56
CA ARG A 273 2.77 -17.53 24.98
C ARG A 273 1.35 -17.76 24.46
N ARG A 274 1.00 -19.02 24.23
CA ARG A 274 -0.39 -19.41 23.94
C ARG A 274 -1.26 -19.17 25.17
N PRO A 275 -2.51 -18.70 25.03
CA PRO A 275 -3.42 -18.50 26.16
C PRO A 275 -3.59 -19.74 27.04
N SER A 276 -3.58 -20.95 26.42
CA SER A 276 -3.64 -22.23 27.15
C SER A 276 -2.44 -22.46 28.08
N GLN A 277 -1.25 -21.99 27.71
CA GLN A 277 -0.06 -22.11 28.57
C GLN A 277 -0.13 -21.16 29.77
N VAL A 278 -0.68 -19.96 29.58
CA VAL A 278 -0.87 -18.98 30.65
C VAL A 278 -1.90 -19.49 31.67
N LYS A 279 -3.01 -20.13 31.20
CA LYS A 279 -4.05 -20.69 32.05
C LYS A 279 -3.56 -21.83 32.97
N LYS A 280 -2.48 -22.52 32.61
CA LYS A 280 -1.89 -23.62 33.43
C LYS A 280 -1.04 -23.13 34.61
N LEU A 281 -0.74 -21.82 34.69
CA LEU A 281 0.03 -21.25 35.78
C LEU A 281 -0.83 -21.05 37.06
N SER A 282 -0.19 -20.90 38.21
CA SER A 282 -0.83 -20.47 39.47
C SER A 282 -1.49 -19.09 39.30
N LYS A 283 -2.45 -18.73 40.15
CA LYS A 283 -3.14 -17.43 40.09
C LYS A 283 -2.18 -16.23 40.04
N SER A 284 -1.16 -16.21 40.91
CA SER A 284 -0.13 -15.17 40.92
C SER A 284 0.73 -15.20 39.66
N GLY A 285 1.11 -16.40 39.20
CA GLY A 285 1.83 -16.60 37.94
C GLY A 285 1.03 -16.14 36.71
N GLN A 286 -0.28 -16.35 36.69
CA GLN A 286 -1.14 -15.86 35.63
C GLN A 286 -1.16 -14.33 35.54
N TYR A 287 -1.20 -13.63 36.67
CA TYR A 287 -1.19 -12.17 36.70
C TYR A 287 0.13 -11.62 36.12
N ALA A 288 1.28 -12.13 36.61
CA ALA A 288 2.59 -11.74 36.11
C ALA A 288 2.76 -12.06 34.61
N ALA A 289 2.33 -13.25 34.16
CA ALA A 289 2.35 -13.65 32.77
C ALA A 289 1.48 -12.75 31.91
N LYS A 290 0.24 -12.43 32.30
CA LYS A 290 -0.65 -11.54 31.56
C LYS A 290 -0.03 -10.15 31.39
N LYS A 291 0.60 -9.58 32.44
CA LYS A 291 1.30 -8.28 32.34
C LYS A 291 2.46 -8.35 31.33
N ALA A 292 3.26 -9.41 31.38
CA ALA A 292 4.37 -9.62 30.45
C ALA A 292 3.89 -9.81 29.00
N GLU A 293 2.83 -10.62 28.79
CA GLU A 293 2.25 -10.83 27.48
C GLU A 293 1.63 -9.55 26.90
N HIS A 294 0.97 -8.75 27.73
CA HIS A 294 0.44 -7.44 27.34
C HIS A 294 1.57 -6.50 26.86
N ALA A 295 2.69 -6.44 27.59
CA ALA A 295 3.84 -5.62 27.18
C ALA A 295 4.40 -6.04 25.82
N LYS A 296 4.52 -7.36 25.56
CA LYS A 296 4.95 -7.87 24.25
C LYS A 296 3.94 -7.51 23.14
N SER A 297 2.64 -7.69 23.41
CA SER A 297 1.57 -7.39 22.47
C SER A 297 1.50 -5.90 22.13
N SER A 298 1.76 -5.01 23.09
CA SER A 298 1.84 -3.56 22.85
C SER A 298 2.96 -3.20 21.88
N VAL A 299 4.12 -3.84 21.98
CA VAL A 299 5.22 -3.64 21.00
C VAL A 299 4.80 -4.15 19.62
N ARG A 300 4.18 -5.34 19.55
CA ARG A 300 3.73 -5.94 18.29
C ARG A 300 2.61 -5.18 17.59
N ALA A 301 1.80 -4.44 18.34
CA ALA A 301 0.72 -3.64 17.77
C ALA A 301 1.19 -2.66 16.68
N LYS A 302 2.47 -2.28 16.64
CA LYS A 302 3.05 -1.42 15.60
C LYS A 302 2.96 -2.04 14.20
N VAL A 303 3.04 -3.37 14.10
CA VAL A 303 2.89 -4.09 12.81
C VAL A 303 1.50 -3.89 12.19
N GLU A 304 0.49 -3.74 13.04
CA GLU A 304 -0.89 -3.54 12.58
C GLU A 304 -1.06 -2.22 11.80
N HIS A 305 -0.27 -1.18 12.12
CA HIS A 305 -0.28 0.07 11.37
C HIS A 305 0.22 -0.15 9.94
N THR A 306 1.31 -0.90 9.78
CA THR A 306 1.87 -1.25 8.48
C THR A 306 0.90 -2.10 7.66
N PHE A 307 0.33 -3.15 8.25
CA PHE A 307 -0.69 -3.95 7.58
C PHE A 307 -1.95 -3.14 7.27
N GLY A 308 -2.29 -2.17 8.13
CA GLY A 308 -3.37 -1.23 7.90
C GLY A 308 -3.16 -0.41 6.63
N VAL A 309 -1.97 0.15 6.42
CA VAL A 309 -1.63 0.88 5.18
C VAL A 309 -1.72 -0.06 3.99
N VAL A 310 -1.01 -1.18 4.02
CA VAL A 310 -0.93 -2.12 2.88
C VAL A 310 -2.31 -2.68 2.50
N LYS A 311 -3.11 -3.13 3.48
CA LYS A 311 -4.39 -3.80 3.21
C LYS A 311 -5.59 -2.87 3.06
N LYS A 312 -5.61 -1.73 3.78
CA LYS A 312 -6.77 -0.82 3.76
C LYS A 312 -6.54 0.33 2.79
N GLN A 313 -5.41 1.01 2.87
CA GLN A 313 -5.12 2.16 2.04
C GLN A 313 -4.68 1.75 0.63
N LEU A 314 -3.69 0.84 0.51
CA LEU A 314 -3.17 0.34 -0.77
C LEU A 314 -3.95 -0.87 -1.31
N ARG A 315 -4.98 -1.33 -0.61
CA ARG A 315 -5.92 -2.40 -1.01
C ARG A 315 -5.30 -3.77 -1.34
N PHE A 316 -4.04 -4.00 -0.99
CA PHE A 316 -3.33 -5.25 -1.27
C PHE A 316 -3.82 -6.39 -0.35
N ARG A 317 -4.97 -6.96 -0.68
CA ARG A 317 -5.60 -8.10 0.01
C ARG A 317 -5.66 -9.35 -0.86
N LYS A 318 -5.68 -9.16 -2.18
CA LYS A 318 -5.75 -10.23 -3.17
C LYS A 318 -4.64 -10.09 -4.19
N THR A 319 -4.20 -11.21 -4.74
CA THR A 319 -3.21 -11.21 -5.83
C THR A 319 -3.89 -10.81 -7.14
N ARG A 320 -3.18 -10.07 -7.97
CA ARG A 320 -3.56 -9.75 -9.36
C ARG A 320 -2.83 -10.64 -10.36
N TYR A 321 -1.67 -11.12 -9.97
CA TYR A 321 -0.78 -11.88 -10.85
C TYR A 321 -0.55 -13.27 -10.29
N ARG A 322 -0.27 -14.25 -11.17
CA ARG A 322 0.11 -15.62 -10.80
C ARG A 322 1.62 -15.73 -10.66
N GLY A 323 2.06 -16.60 -9.77
CA GLY A 323 3.45 -16.95 -9.55
C GLY A 323 4.11 -16.20 -8.37
N LEU A 324 4.92 -16.94 -7.62
CA LEU A 324 5.56 -16.44 -6.38
C LEU A 324 6.50 -15.26 -6.64
N GLU A 325 7.25 -15.28 -7.74
CA GLU A 325 8.16 -14.20 -8.11
C GLU A 325 7.44 -12.84 -8.26
N LYS A 326 6.28 -12.85 -8.93
CA LYS A 326 5.45 -11.65 -9.08
C LYS A 326 4.87 -11.16 -7.74
N GLN A 327 4.56 -12.10 -6.82
CA GLN A 327 4.09 -11.75 -5.49
C GLN A 327 5.20 -11.17 -4.61
N ARG A 328 6.43 -11.69 -4.73
CA ARG A 328 7.61 -11.12 -4.06
C ARG A 328 7.85 -9.68 -4.54
N ALA A 329 7.89 -9.48 -5.85
CA ALA A 329 8.04 -8.15 -6.45
C ALA A 329 6.92 -7.18 -6.00
N LYS A 330 5.65 -7.62 -6.06
CA LYS A 330 4.50 -6.82 -5.59
C LYS A 330 4.63 -6.50 -4.11
N SER A 331 5.01 -7.44 -3.26
CA SER A 331 5.18 -7.21 -1.82
C SER A 331 6.26 -6.15 -1.55
N ASN A 332 7.41 -6.24 -2.19
CA ASN A 332 8.49 -5.27 -2.02
C ASN A 332 8.03 -3.84 -2.33
N ILE A 333 7.37 -3.59 -3.47
CA ILE A 333 6.90 -2.24 -3.81
C ILE A 333 5.79 -1.77 -2.87
N MET A 334 4.88 -2.66 -2.44
CA MET A 334 3.80 -2.30 -1.51
C MET A 334 4.33 -1.89 -0.14
N PHE A 335 5.34 -2.60 0.39
CA PHE A 335 5.95 -2.24 1.67
C PHE A 335 6.91 -1.05 1.55
N ALA A 336 7.54 -0.81 0.39
CA ALA A 336 8.26 0.44 0.11
C ALA A 336 7.33 1.66 0.21
N LEU A 337 6.18 1.61 -0.48
CA LEU A 337 5.17 2.66 -0.44
C LEU A 337 4.57 2.84 0.96
N ALA A 338 4.31 1.74 1.67
CA ALA A 338 3.82 1.79 3.05
C ALA A 338 4.82 2.49 3.99
N ASN A 339 6.11 2.19 3.86
CA ASN A 339 7.17 2.85 4.62
C ASN A 339 7.22 4.35 4.36
N LEU A 340 7.16 4.77 3.10
CA LEU A 340 7.16 6.20 2.73
C LEU A 340 5.94 6.92 3.34
N ILE A 341 4.74 6.33 3.24
CA ILE A 341 3.50 6.89 3.80
C ILE A 341 3.58 6.99 5.33
N LEU A 342 4.10 5.96 6.01
CA LEU A 342 4.21 5.94 7.47
C LEU A 342 5.27 6.90 7.97
N ALA A 343 6.42 6.99 7.31
CA ALA A 343 7.48 7.92 7.64
C ALA A 343 7.02 9.38 7.50
N ASP A 344 6.29 9.70 6.43
CA ASP A 344 5.71 11.04 6.22
C ASP A 344 4.75 11.43 7.35
N ARG A 345 3.89 10.51 7.79
CA ARG A 345 2.99 10.74 8.94
C ARG A 345 3.73 10.97 10.25
N SER A 346 4.81 10.24 10.46
CA SER A 346 5.63 10.42 11.67
C SER A 346 6.35 11.75 11.68
N CYS A 347 6.83 12.23 10.51
CA CYS A 347 7.45 13.55 10.39
C CYS A 347 6.44 14.71 10.52
N LEU A 348 5.17 14.50 10.18
CA LEU A 348 4.12 15.51 10.33
C LEU A 348 3.55 15.57 11.76
N ALA A 349 3.76 14.52 12.56
CA ALA A 349 3.29 14.42 13.94
C ALA A 349 4.33 14.85 14.99
N ALA A 350 5.57 15.05 14.59
CA ALA A 350 6.69 15.53 15.41
C ALA A 350 6.86 17.04 15.24
#